data_e912855f0386c2ff8bf0b0765da427df
#
_entry.id   e912855f0386c2ff8bf0b0765da427df
#
_cell.length_a   1.000
_cell.length_b   1.000
_cell.length_c   1.000
_cell.angle_alpha   90.00
_cell.angle_beta   90.00
_cell.angle_gamma   90.00
#
_symmetry.space_group_name_H-M   'P 1'
#
loop_
_entity.id
_entity.type
_entity.pdbx_description
1 polymer ?
#
loop_
_entity_poly.entity_id
_entity_poly.type
_entity_poly.pdbx_seq_one_letter_code
_entity_poly.pdbx_strand_id
1 'polypeptide(L)'
;MHDLFKHIKIIIKIILLSLFTISITTPSNSEQSVEEIIKNRKALFSKNYNTAKKVQSLSSSGDFDDAKILMLEMSENYKNLKEMFPDNSKEGFKTESLPIIWEEKDAFDALMQKASDDMIKLASTIEETDNVRGTIRQLMWSNCKACHSKYRAPH
;
A
#
# COMPACT_ATOMS: atom_id res chain seq x y z
N MET A 1 -42.42 28.49 49.00
CA MET A 1 -40.95 28.36 49.04
C MET A 1 -40.47 26.87 49.12
N HIS A 2 -41.23 25.99 49.78
CA HIS A 2 -40.77 24.58 49.99
C HIS A 2 -40.79 23.74 48.71
N ASP A 3 -41.73 23.98 47.82
CA ASP A 3 -41.86 23.22 46.55
C ASP A 3 -40.79 23.61 45.50
N LEU A 4 -40.35 24.86 45.51
CA LEU A 4 -39.30 25.32 44.60
C LEU A 4 -37.96 24.63 44.89
N PHE A 5 -37.60 24.44 46.16
CA PHE A 5 -36.40 23.70 46.57
C PHE A 5 -36.45 22.21 46.25
N LYS A 6 -37.64 21.61 46.22
CA LYS A 6 -37.83 20.22 45.88
C LYS A 6 -37.58 19.98 44.40
N HIS A 7 -38.08 20.85 43.52
CA HIS A 7 -37.84 20.76 42.07
C HIS A 7 -36.38 21.03 41.71
N ILE A 8 -35.71 21.96 42.36
CA ILE A 8 -34.28 22.24 42.14
C ILE A 8 -33.42 21.03 42.50
N LYS A 9 -33.70 20.33 43.63
CA LYS A 9 -32.97 19.11 44.01
C LYS A 9 -33.17 17.94 43.05
N ILE A 10 -34.34 17.85 42.44
CA ILE A 10 -34.63 16.79 41.40
C ILE A 10 -33.88 17.12 40.14
N ILE A 11 -33.88 18.36 39.67
CA ILE A 11 -33.16 18.79 38.45
C ILE A 11 -31.65 18.58 38.61
N ILE A 12 -31.07 18.91 39.74
CA ILE A 12 -29.65 18.69 40.04
C ILE A 12 -29.30 17.19 40.05
N LYS A 13 -30.17 16.30 40.57
CA LYS A 13 -29.95 14.86 40.51
C LYS A 13 -30.02 14.29 39.11
N ILE A 14 -30.88 14.82 38.23
CA ILE A 14 -31.00 14.40 36.84
C ILE A 14 -29.77 14.86 36.05
N ILE A 15 -29.28 16.06 36.28
CA ILE A 15 -28.05 16.56 35.60
C ILE A 15 -26.80 15.80 36.06
N LEU A 16 -26.70 15.39 37.35
CA LEU A 16 -25.60 14.59 37.83
C LEU A 16 -25.62 13.14 37.33
N LEU A 17 -26.79 12.60 36.97
CA LEU A 17 -26.91 11.24 36.48
C LEU A 17 -26.64 11.15 34.96
N SER A 18 -26.73 12.27 34.23
CA SER A 18 -26.47 12.33 32.77
C SER A 18 -24.99 12.54 32.40
N LEU A 19 -24.14 12.81 33.40
CA LEU A 19 -22.69 13.06 33.20
C LEU A 19 -21.82 11.82 33.20
N PHE A 20 -22.42 10.62 33.28
CA PHE A 20 -21.65 9.36 33.42
C PHE A 20 -21.99 8.33 32.37
N THR A 21 -21.75 8.62 31.10
CA THR A 21 -21.44 7.56 30.10
C THR A 21 -21.04 8.19 28.74
N ILE A 22 -20.01 9.03 28.71
CA ILE A 22 -19.26 9.13 27.45
C ILE A 22 -18.12 8.13 27.59
N SER A 23 -18.40 6.86 27.29
CA SER A 23 -17.36 5.92 26.95
C SER A 23 -16.75 6.40 25.63
N ILE A 24 -15.66 7.13 25.71
CA ILE A 24 -14.80 7.42 24.57
C ILE A 24 -14.19 6.06 24.19
N THR A 25 -14.88 5.33 23.30
CA THR A 25 -14.25 4.26 22.57
C THR A 25 -13.26 4.91 21.62
N THR A 26 -12.03 5.11 22.08
CA THR A 26 -10.91 5.35 21.17
C THR A 26 -10.89 4.17 20.22
N PRO A 27 -10.92 4.38 18.88
CA PRO A 27 -10.66 3.29 17.96
C PRO A 27 -9.28 2.75 18.35
N SER A 28 -9.23 1.50 18.84
CA SER A 28 -7.98 0.76 18.98
C SER A 28 -7.44 0.63 17.56
N ASN A 29 -6.50 1.49 17.20
CA ASN A 29 -5.67 1.31 16.04
C ASN A 29 -4.79 0.10 16.40
N SER A 30 -5.30 -1.12 16.17
CA SER A 30 -4.52 -2.32 16.38
C SER A 30 -3.34 -2.24 15.42
N GLU A 31 -2.15 -2.01 15.95
CA GLU A 31 -0.92 -2.08 15.18
C GLU A 31 -0.90 -3.41 14.43
N GLN A 32 -0.74 -3.34 13.10
CA GLN A 32 -0.77 -4.52 12.25
C GLN A 32 0.35 -5.49 12.66
N SER A 33 0.04 -6.75 12.84
CA SER A 33 1.04 -7.74 13.25
C SER A 33 2.13 -7.91 12.18
N VAL A 34 3.34 -8.27 12.60
CA VAL A 34 4.46 -8.52 11.66
C VAL A 34 4.09 -9.58 10.61
N GLU A 35 3.34 -10.60 11.01
CA GLU A 35 2.84 -11.63 10.09
C GLU A 35 1.93 -11.04 9.02
N GLU A 36 0.98 -10.19 9.42
CA GLU A 36 0.08 -9.52 8.47
C GLU A 36 0.82 -8.58 7.53
N ILE A 37 1.79 -7.82 8.02
CA ILE A 37 2.63 -6.95 7.18
C ILE A 37 3.35 -7.78 6.12
N ILE A 38 4.04 -8.85 6.50
CA ILE A 38 4.76 -9.73 5.58
C ILE A 38 3.80 -10.41 4.59
N LYS A 39 2.66 -10.89 5.04
CA LYS A 39 1.63 -11.50 4.20
C LYS A 39 1.07 -10.50 3.18
N ASN A 40 0.74 -9.31 3.62
CA ASN A 40 0.14 -8.27 2.77
C ASN A 40 1.12 -7.75 1.72
N ARG A 41 2.41 -7.51 2.07
CA ARG A 41 3.41 -7.14 1.08
C ARG A 41 3.64 -8.21 0.03
N LYS A 42 3.69 -9.50 0.42
CA LYS A 42 3.79 -10.62 -0.53
C LYS A 42 2.59 -10.68 -1.46
N ALA A 43 1.38 -10.52 -0.92
CA ALA A 43 0.15 -10.49 -1.71
C ALA A 43 0.14 -9.32 -2.70
N LEU A 44 0.61 -8.14 -2.29
CA LEU A 44 0.64 -6.95 -3.14
C LEU A 44 1.69 -7.07 -4.26
N PHE A 45 2.86 -7.66 -4.00
CA PHE A 45 3.83 -8.00 -5.06
C PHE A 45 3.25 -9.03 -6.05
N SER A 46 2.58 -10.08 -5.56
CA SER A 46 1.91 -11.06 -6.40
C SER A 46 0.81 -10.41 -7.26
N LYS A 47 0.02 -9.51 -6.68
CA LYS A 47 -0.97 -8.71 -7.41
C LYS A 47 -0.31 -7.91 -8.52
N ASN A 48 0.77 -7.16 -8.24
CA ASN A 48 1.50 -6.38 -9.25
C ASN A 48 2.04 -7.26 -10.38
N TYR A 49 2.58 -8.45 -10.09
CA TYR A 49 3.03 -9.37 -11.12
C TYR A 49 1.89 -9.84 -12.04
N ASN A 50 0.74 -10.18 -11.47
CA ASN A 50 -0.43 -10.60 -12.27
C ASN A 50 -1.01 -9.43 -13.07
N THR A 51 -1.03 -8.22 -12.49
CA THR A 51 -1.45 -7.00 -13.18
C THR A 51 -0.50 -6.66 -14.33
N ALA A 52 0.83 -6.80 -14.15
CA ALA A 52 1.81 -6.59 -15.21
C ALA A 52 1.59 -7.50 -16.43
N LYS A 53 1.21 -8.77 -16.20
CA LYS A 53 0.86 -9.67 -17.31
C LYS A 53 -0.39 -9.22 -18.06
N LYS A 54 -1.40 -8.71 -17.33
CA LYS A 54 -2.61 -8.14 -17.95
C LYS A 54 -2.29 -6.87 -18.74
N VAL A 55 -1.50 -5.96 -18.17
CA VAL A 55 -1.01 -4.76 -18.87
C VAL A 55 -0.35 -5.14 -20.19
N GLN A 56 0.57 -6.11 -20.16
CA GLN A 56 1.24 -6.59 -21.37
C GLN A 56 0.26 -7.16 -22.40
N SER A 57 -0.72 -7.95 -21.97
CA SER A 57 -1.74 -8.55 -22.85
C SER A 57 -2.61 -7.47 -23.49
N LEU A 58 -3.20 -6.58 -22.70
CA LEU A 58 -4.08 -5.49 -23.14
C LEU A 58 -3.35 -4.55 -24.11
N SER A 59 -2.13 -4.13 -23.74
CA SER A 59 -1.33 -3.28 -24.62
C SER A 59 -0.96 -3.95 -25.95
N SER A 60 -0.80 -5.28 -25.95
CA SER A 60 -0.52 -6.05 -27.19
C SER A 60 -1.73 -6.21 -28.08
N SER A 61 -2.95 -6.13 -27.52
CA SER A 61 -4.22 -6.15 -28.29
C SER A 61 -4.71 -4.76 -28.69
N GLY A 62 -4.04 -3.69 -28.22
CA GLY A 62 -4.44 -2.31 -28.48
C GLY A 62 -5.47 -1.73 -27.49
N ASP A 63 -5.78 -2.48 -26.42
CA ASP A 63 -6.72 -2.06 -25.35
C ASP A 63 -6.00 -1.13 -24.37
N PHE A 64 -5.54 0.03 -24.86
CA PHE A 64 -4.68 0.93 -24.08
C PHE A 64 -5.41 1.59 -22.91
N ASP A 65 -6.70 1.88 -23.00
CA ASP A 65 -7.44 2.52 -21.92
C ASP A 65 -7.49 1.61 -20.68
N ASP A 66 -7.82 0.34 -20.84
CA ASP A 66 -7.82 -0.63 -19.75
C ASP A 66 -6.40 -0.88 -19.22
N ALA A 67 -5.40 -0.91 -20.12
CA ALA A 67 -4.00 -1.05 -19.73
C ALA A 67 -3.51 0.11 -18.87
N LYS A 68 -3.86 1.37 -19.22
CA LYS A 68 -3.51 2.59 -18.46
C LYS A 68 -4.07 2.57 -17.05
N ILE A 69 -5.34 2.15 -16.87
CA ILE A 69 -5.95 2.00 -15.55
C ILE A 69 -5.11 1.07 -14.67
N LEU A 70 -4.71 -0.09 -15.20
CA LEU A 70 -3.91 -1.06 -14.49
C LEU A 70 -2.47 -0.57 -14.20
N MET A 71 -1.87 0.19 -15.09
CA MET A 71 -0.56 0.83 -14.84
C MET A 71 -0.63 1.82 -13.69
N LEU A 72 -1.67 2.65 -13.63
CA LEU A 72 -1.88 3.59 -12.52
C LEU A 72 -2.15 2.87 -11.19
N GLU A 73 -2.89 1.75 -11.21
CA GLU A 73 -3.05 0.88 -10.05
C GLU A 73 -1.70 0.32 -9.57
N MET A 74 -0.85 -0.14 -10.49
CA MET A 74 0.50 -0.61 -10.14
C MET A 74 1.37 0.49 -9.55
N SER A 75 1.28 1.71 -10.08
CA SER A 75 1.97 2.87 -9.51
C SER A 75 1.61 3.08 -8.03
N GLU A 76 0.32 3.06 -7.70
CA GLU A 76 -0.15 3.22 -6.32
C GLU A 76 0.27 2.04 -5.44
N ASN A 77 0.22 0.83 -5.96
CA ASN A 77 0.71 -0.35 -5.25
C ASN A 77 2.20 -0.26 -4.89
N TYR A 78 3.05 0.32 -5.75
CA TYR A 78 4.47 0.53 -5.44
C TYR A 78 4.68 1.55 -4.32
N LYS A 79 3.89 2.63 -4.25
CA LYS A 79 3.91 3.59 -3.14
C LYS A 79 3.54 2.90 -1.82
N ASN A 80 2.48 2.11 -1.83
CA ASN A 80 2.04 1.36 -0.66
C ASN A 80 3.08 0.32 -0.22
N LEU A 81 3.72 -0.38 -1.16
CA LEU A 81 4.77 -1.37 -0.88
C LEU A 81 5.97 -0.75 -0.16
N LYS A 82 6.35 0.48 -0.48
CA LYS A 82 7.45 1.19 0.19
C LYS A 82 7.28 1.24 1.71
N GLU A 83 6.05 1.42 2.18
CA GLU A 83 5.71 1.53 3.61
C GLU A 83 5.60 0.15 4.32
N MET A 84 5.66 -0.96 3.58
CA MET A 84 5.48 -2.31 4.14
C MET A 84 6.78 -3.00 4.55
N PHE A 85 7.84 -2.24 4.85
CA PHE A 85 9.14 -2.74 5.30
C PHE A 85 9.59 -2.08 6.62
N PRO A 86 8.78 -2.13 7.69
CA PRO A 86 9.21 -1.64 8.99
C PRO A 86 10.32 -2.54 9.56
N ASP A 87 11.11 -2.01 10.49
CA ASP A 87 12.30 -2.67 11.06
C ASP A 87 12.01 -4.03 11.67
N ASN A 88 10.84 -4.23 12.24
CA ASN A 88 10.43 -5.48 12.87
C ASN A 88 9.99 -6.57 11.88
N SER A 89 10.02 -6.32 10.55
CA SER A 89 9.56 -7.26 9.52
C SER A 89 10.68 -7.86 8.66
N LYS A 90 11.93 -7.85 9.19
CA LYS A 90 13.13 -8.34 8.49
C LYS A 90 13.12 -9.85 8.30
N GLU A 91 12.59 -10.59 9.26
CA GLU A 91 12.68 -12.04 9.33
C GLU A 91 11.34 -12.69 9.64
N GLY A 92 11.27 -14.00 9.45
CA GLY A 92 10.08 -14.81 9.79
C GLY A 92 9.06 -14.92 8.67
N PHE A 93 8.01 -15.69 8.93
CA PHE A 93 6.82 -15.85 8.07
C PHE A 93 7.12 -16.13 6.59
N LYS A 94 8.22 -16.83 6.32
CA LYS A 94 8.70 -17.16 4.96
C LYS A 94 8.87 -15.91 4.09
N THR A 95 9.38 -14.82 4.66
CA THR A 95 9.78 -13.66 3.87
C THR A 95 10.94 -14.02 2.95
N GLU A 96 10.91 -13.50 1.74
CA GLU A 96 12.01 -13.61 0.76
C GLU A 96 12.82 -12.30 0.69
N SER A 97 12.46 -11.32 1.51
CA SER A 97 13.14 -10.03 1.58
C SER A 97 14.52 -10.20 2.21
N LEU A 98 15.57 -9.70 1.57
CA LEU A 98 16.93 -9.76 2.09
C LEU A 98 17.19 -8.63 3.09
N PRO A 99 18.03 -8.82 4.13
CA PRO A 99 18.35 -7.81 5.14
C PRO A 99 18.88 -6.49 4.56
N ILE A 100 19.54 -6.54 3.41
CA ILE A 100 20.09 -5.37 2.70
C ILE A 100 19.03 -4.30 2.38
N ILE A 101 17.73 -4.65 2.37
CA ILE A 101 16.64 -3.67 2.20
C ILE A 101 16.69 -2.61 3.31
N TRP A 102 16.95 -3.03 4.55
CA TRP A 102 17.00 -2.15 5.72
C TRP A 102 18.35 -1.48 5.91
N GLU A 103 19.41 -2.08 5.40
CA GLU A 103 20.76 -1.51 5.37
C GLU A 103 20.86 -0.38 4.34
N GLU A 104 20.15 -0.51 3.22
CA GLU A 104 20.13 0.45 2.12
C GLU A 104 18.69 0.98 1.87
N LYS A 105 17.97 1.33 2.95
CA LYS A 105 16.54 1.68 2.87
C LYS A 105 16.25 2.79 1.87
N ASP A 106 17.07 3.83 1.83
CA ASP A 106 16.89 4.94 0.90
C ASP A 106 17.02 4.51 -0.57
N ALA A 107 17.98 3.62 -0.86
CA ALA A 107 18.17 3.09 -2.21
C ALA A 107 17.03 2.15 -2.62
N PHE A 108 16.53 1.34 -1.69
CA PHE A 108 15.33 0.52 -1.90
C PHE A 108 14.09 1.38 -2.16
N ASP A 109 13.88 2.41 -1.34
CA ASP A 109 12.75 3.33 -1.49
C ASP A 109 12.81 4.11 -2.81
N ALA A 110 13.99 4.51 -3.24
CA ALA A 110 14.20 5.14 -4.54
C ALA A 110 13.82 4.20 -5.70
N LEU A 111 14.11 2.89 -5.60
CA LEU A 111 13.65 1.91 -6.61
C LEU A 111 12.14 1.74 -6.61
N MET A 112 11.48 1.72 -5.45
CA MET A 112 10.02 1.66 -5.37
C MET A 112 9.38 2.92 -5.96
N GLN A 113 9.94 4.09 -5.65
CA GLN A 113 9.48 5.36 -6.23
C GLN A 113 9.66 5.37 -7.75
N LYS A 114 10.85 4.98 -8.23
CA LYS A 114 11.11 4.86 -9.67
C LYS A 114 10.12 3.91 -10.35
N ALA A 115 9.83 2.76 -9.75
CA ALA A 115 8.85 1.83 -10.30
C ALA A 115 7.44 2.45 -10.38
N SER A 116 7.03 3.23 -9.37
CA SER A 116 5.79 3.99 -9.38
C SER A 116 5.76 5.01 -10.51
N ASP A 117 6.80 5.83 -10.64
CA ASP A 117 6.91 6.88 -11.65
C ASP A 117 6.95 6.30 -13.07
N ASP A 118 7.67 5.20 -13.26
CA ASP A 118 7.73 4.50 -14.55
C ASP A 118 6.37 3.95 -14.97
N MET A 119 5.49 3.54 -14.03
CA MET A 119 4.13 3.13 -14.36
C MET A 119 3.28 4.33 -14.82
N ILE A 120 3.41 5.49 -14.20
CA ILE A 120 2.75 6.72 -14.65
C ILE A 120 3.25 7.10 -16.05
N LYS A 121 4.57 7.05 -16.25
CA LYS A 121 5.18 7.34 -17.54
C LYS A 121 4.72 6.35 -18.61
N LEU A 122 4.65 5.05 -18.30
CA LEU A 122 4.16 4.03 -19.22
C LEU A 122 2.71 4.33 -19.63
N ALA A 123 1.85 4.66 -18.66
CA ALA A 123 0.45 5.00 -18.92
C ALA A 123 0.30 6.23 -19.85
N SER A 124 1.18 7.20 -19.73
CA SER A 124 1.14 8.40 -20.57
C SER A 124 1.71 8.22 -21.98
N THR A 125 2.56 7.21 -22.21
CA THR A 125 3.29 7.05 -23.48
C THR A 125 2.95 5.81 -24.28
N ILE A 126 2.21 4.85 -23.68
CA ILE A 126 2.02 3.53 -24.27
C ILE A 126 1.25 3.54 -25.60
N GLU A 127 0.32 4.45 -25.77
CA GLU A 127 -0.49 4.59 -26.98
C GLU A 127 0.25 5.27 -28.13
N GLU A 128 1.21 6.14 -27.80
CA GLU A 128 1.96 6.95 -28.76
C GLU A 128 3.27 6.28 -29.22
N THR A 129 3.66 5.15 -28.59
CA THR A 129 4.93 4.48 -28.89
C THR A 129 4.81 3.51 -30.06
N ASP A 130 5.75 3.61 -31.01
CA ASP A 130 5.88 2.62 -32.11
C ASP A 130 6.39 1.26 -31.63
N ASN A 131 6.92 1.16 -30.41
CA ASN A 131 7.51 -0.05 -29.83
C ASN A 131 6.91 -0.42 -28.49
N VAL A 132 5.63 -0.77 -28.48
CA VAL A 132 4.86 -1.15 -27.26
C VAL A 132 5.62 -2.17 -26.40
N ARG A 133 6.12 -3.26 -27.00
CA ARG A 133 6.86 -4.31 -26.28
C ARG A 133 8.15 -3.80 -25.64
N GLY A 134 8.91 -3.00 -26.34
CA GLY A 134 10.16 -2.40 -25.86
C GLY A 134 9.91 -1.46 -24.70
N THR A 135 8.91 -0.60 -24.83
CA THR A 135 8.50 0.36 -23.80
C THR A 135 8.03 -0.34 -22.53
N ILE A 136 7.19 -1.36 -22.62
CA ILE A 136 6.77 -2.19 -21.50
C ILE A 136 7.96 -2.87 -20.82
N ARG A 137 8.90 -3.43 -21.59
CA ARG A 137 10.10 -4.04 -21.03
C ARG A 137 10.94 -3.02 -20.26
N GLN A 138 11.12 -1.85 -20.82
CA GLN A 138 11.95 -0.79 -20.25
C GLN A 138 11.34 -0.18 -18.99
N LEU A 139 10.05 0.17 -19.01
CA LEU A 139 9.41 0.93 -17.93
C LEU A 139 8.74 0.02 -16.87
N MET A 140 8.43 -1.23 -17.17
CA MET A 140 7.75 -2.13 -16.24
C MET A 140 8.63 -3.31 -15.81
N TRP A 141 9.01 -4.20 -16.73
CA TRP A 141 9.74 -5.43 -16.38
C TRP A 141 11.16 -5.20 -15.86
N SER A 142 11.83 -4.11 -16.31
CA SER A 142 13.16 -3.77 -15.81
C SER A 142 13.15 -3.42 -14.31
N ASN A 143 12.08 -2.81 -13.81
CA ASN A 143 11.94 -2.48 -12.37
C ASN A 143 11.81 -3.75 -11.54
N CYS A 144 11.02 -4.74 -11.99
CA CYS A 144 10.94 -6.05 -11.32
C CYS A 144 12.32 -6.70 -11.21
N LYS A 145 13.08 -6.72 -12.32
CA LYS A 145 14.43 -7.30 -12.35
C LYS A 145 15.40 -6.55 -11.45
N ALA A 146 15.43 -5.23 -11.51
CA ALA A 146 16.36 -4.41 -10.73
C ALA A 146 16.18 -4.63 -9.22
N CYS A 147 14.93 -4.65 -8.75
CA CYS A 147 14.63 -4.89 -7.34
C CYS A 147 14.95 -6.35 -6.94
N HIS A 148 14.45 -7.34 -7.68
CA HIS A 148 14.59 -8.75 -7.34
C HIS A 148 16.05 -9.24 -7.37
N SER A 149 16.89 -8.71 -8.25
CA SER A 149 18.30 -9.11 -8.32
C SER A 149 19.13 -8.69 -7.10
N LYS A 150 18.68 -7.72 -6.31
CA LYS A 150 19.41 -7.18 -5.17
C LYS A 150 18.73 -7.44 -3.83
N TYR A 151 17.42 -7.39 -3.78
CA TYR A 151 16.64 -7.29 -2.55
C TYR A 151 15.79 -8.53 -2.23
N ARG A 152 15.77 -9.54 -3.14
CA ARG A 152 15.00 -10.77 -2.94
C ARG A 152 15.91 -12.00 -2.94
N ALA A 153 15.61 -12.97 -2.05
CA ALA A 153 16.29 -14.26 -2.07
C ALA A 153 16.09 -14.99 -3.41
N PRO A 154 17.12 -15.69 -3.92
CA PRO A 154 16.98 -16.53 -5.11
C PRO A 154 15.93 -17.62 -4.92
N HIS A 155 15.22 -17.99 -5.99
CA HIS A 155 14.30 -19.13 -6.03
C HIS A 155 14.98 -20.32 -6.69
#